data_91ba0e6aea919a14141b65e833f407fc
#
_entry.id   91ba0e6aea919a14141b65e833f407fc
#
_cell.length_a   1.000
_cell.length_b   1.000
_cell.length_c   1.000
_cell.angle_alpha   90.00
_cell.angle_beta   90.00
_cell.angle_gamma   90.00
#
_symmetry.space_group_name_H-M   'P 1'
#
loop_
_entity.id
_entity.type
_entity.pdbx_description
1 polymer ?
#
loop_
_entity_poly.entity_id
_entity_poly.type
_entity_poly.pdbx_seq_one_letter_code
_entity_poly.pdbx_strand_id
1 'polypeptide(L)'
;MEQNMFCYQCQETAGCSGCTKSGVCGKRPETAALQDLLIWTTKGLSAVTTQLRREGKTVDASVNHLITENLFTTITNVNFDDDTIRARIEATLETKALLAQLADCSALPEAALWNGTTDEFAAKAVTVGVLSTENEDIRSLRELITYGLKGLAAYTSHANVLLKENEEIDAFLQRVLAATLDDSLSAEELTALALETGSYGVQGMALLDEANTSAYGNPEITTVDLSVGTRPGILVSGHDLRDLEMLLEQTVNTGIDVYTHSEMLPAHYYPAFKKYEHFKGNYGNAWWKQKEEFEAFNGPILMTTNCIVPPKDSYKNRIYTTGAVRYPGCPHIDGVIGETKDFSLLIEQAKHCAPPTELEQGTIVGGFAHAQVLALADQIVDAVKSGAIKKFVVMAGCDGRAKSRSYYSDFAQALPKDTVILTAGCAKYKYNKLNLGDINGIPRVLDAGQCNDSYSLAVIALKLKEVFGLDDINDLPIIYNISWYEQKAVIVLLALLSLGVKNIHLGPTLPAFLSPNVAALLIENFGIAGIDTVENDMELFFGK
;
A
#
# COMPACT_ATOMS: atom_id res chain seq x y z
N MET A 1 -29.53 19.19 -6.74
CA MET A 1 -29.53 17.72 -6.59
C MET A 1 -28.47 17.39 -5.59
N GLU A 2 -28.78 16.68 -4.51
CA GLU A 2 -27.73 16.15 -3.64
C GLU A 2 -26.84 15.25 -4.50
N GLN A 3 -25.57 15.58 -4.56
CA GLN A 3 -24.59 14.82 -5.33
C GLN A 3 -24.31 13.55 -4.53
N ASN A 4 -24.90 12.43 -4.93
CA ASN A 4 -24.64 11.14 -4.32
C ASN A 4 -23.33 10.59 -4.87
N MET A 5 -22.51 9.99 -3.99
CA MET A 5 -21.32 9.23 -4.36
C MET A 5 -21.56 7.74 -4.18
N PHE A 6 -20.69 6.90 -4.77
CA PHE A 6 -20.56 5.51 -4.38
C PHE A 6 -19.08 5.13 -4.32
N CYS A 7 -18.64 4.58 -3.19
CA CYS A 7 -17.26 4.12 -3.04
C CYS A 7 -17.18 2.99 -2.02
N TYR A 8 -16.66 1.84 -2.40
CA TYR A 8 -16.47 0.66 -1.54
C TYR A 8 -15.07 0.05 -1.61
N GLN A 9 -14.08 0.83 -2.06
CA GLN A 9 -12.72 0.35 -2.34
C GLN A 9 -11.88 -0.01 -1.10
N CYS A 10 -12.27 0.42 0.11
CA CYS A 10 -11.51 0.16 1.34
C CYS A 10 -12.33 -0.63 2.36
N GLN A 11 -11.63 -1.22 3.34
CA GLN A 11 -12.26 -2.03 4.39
C GLN A 11 -13.20 -1.21 5.29
N GLU A 12 -12.90 0.07 5.54
CA GLU A 12 -13.73 0.94 6.39
C GLU A 12 -14.92 1.56 5.65
N THR A 13 -15.27 1.07 4.47
CA THR A 13 -16.43 1.59 3.75
C THR A 13 -17.71 1.48 4.57
N ALA A 14 -18.60 2.46 4.46
CA ALA A 14 -19.79 2.57 5.30
C ALA A 14 -20.65 1.30 5.28
N GLY A 15 -20.86 0.72 6.47
CA GLY A 15 -21.68 -0.49 6.63
C GLY A 15 -21.16 -1.71 5.87
N CYS A 16 -19.90 -1.77 5.49
CA CYS A 16 -19.32 -2.82 4.62
C CYS A 16 -20.11 -3.00 3.30
N SER A 17 -20.73 -1.94 2.79
CA SER A 17 -21.56 -1.98 1.58
C SER A 17 -21.28 -0.85 0.60
N GLY A 18 -20.79 0.29 1.08
CA GLY A 18 -20.44 1.44 0.25
C GLY A 18 -20.73 2.78 0.92
N CYS A 19 -19.86 3.76 0.70
CA CYS A 19 -20.05 5.15 1.08
C CYS A 19 -20.93 5.84 0.01
N THR A 20 -22.08 6.38 0.43
CA THR A 20 -23.07 6.98 -0.51
C THR A 20 -23.27 8.48 -0.31
N LYS A 21 -22.92 9.03 0.87
CA LYS A 21 -23.07 10.45 1.20
C LYS A 21 -21.73 11.15 1.31
N SER A 22 -20.80 10.54 2.01
CA SER A 22 -19.39 10.95 2.17
C SER A 22 -18.55 9.73 2.50
N GLY A 23 -17.27 9.75 2.13
CA GLY A 23 -16.34 8.69 2.50
C GLY A 23 -16.10 8.66 4.01
N VAL A 24 -16.05 7.48 4.63
CA VAL A 24 -15.58 7.31 6.03
C VAL A 24 -14.16 7.85 6.20
N CYS A 25 -13.35 7.80 5.14
CA CYS A 25 -12.01 8.39 5.07
C CYS A 25 -12.00 9.93 5.05
N GLY A 26 -13.14 10.58 4.87
CA GLY A 26 -13.27 12.02 4.72
C GLY A 26 -13.39 12.51 3.26
N LYS A 27 -13.43 11.61 2.27
CA LYS A 27 -13.62 11.95 0.86
C LYS A 27 -15.02 12.57 0.65
N ARG A 28 -15.07 13.69 -0.07
CA ARG A 28 -16.33 14.35 -0.46
C ARG A 28 -16.91 13.69 -1.71
N PRO A 29 -18.22 13.86 -1.98
CA PRO A 29 -18.85 13.34 -3.20
C PRO A 29 -18.20 13.86 -4.49
N GLU A 30 -17.85 15.14 -4.53
CA GLU A 30 -17.17 15.78 -5.67
C GLU A 30 -15.80 15.12 -5.93
N THR A 31 -15.02 14.94 -4.87
CA THR A 31 -13.71 14.29 -4.95
C THR A 31 -13.84 12.84 -5.42
N ALA A 32 -14.87 12.12 -4.96
CA ALA A 32 -15.12 10.74 -5.40
C ALA A 32 -15.47 10.69 -6.90
N ALA A 33 -16.35 11.56 -7.35
CA ALA A 33 -16.74 11.65 -8.76
C ALA A 33 -15.56 12.00 -9.67
N LEU A 34 -14.70 12.94 -9.26
CA LEU A 34 -13.47 13.29 -10.00
C LEU A 34 -12.48 12.13 -10.04
N GLN A 35 -12.34 11.37 -8.96
CA GLN A 35 -11.49 10.17 -8.96
C GLN A 35 -12.03 9.09 -9.89
N ASP A 36 -13.34 8.88 -9.95
CA ASP A 36 -13.97 7.94 -10.89
C ASP A 36 -13.72 8.37 -12.34
N LEU A 37 -13.82 9.67 -12.63
CA LEU A 37 -13.51 10.21 -13.96
C LEU A 37 -12.02 10.07 -14.30
N LEU A 38 -11.12 10.32 -13.36
CA LEU A 38 -9.68 10.14 -13.54
C LEU A 38 -9.36 8.67 -13.86
N ILE A 39 -9.96 7.72 -13.14
CA ILE A 39 -9.79 6.29 -13.41
C ILE A 39 -10.30 5.95 -14.81
N TRP A 40 -11.48 6.43 -15.18
CA TRP A 40 -12.09 6.15 -16.47
C TRP A 40 -11.28 6.75 -17.65
N THR A 41 -10.80 7.99 -17.53
CA THR A 41 -9.94 8.61 -18.55
C THR A 41 -8.59 7.92 -18.65
N THR A 42 -8.05 7.43 -17.52
CA THR A 42 -6.81 6.62 -17.48
C THR A 42 -7.00 5.26 -18.15
N LYS A 43 -8.17 4.61 -17.98
CA LYS A 43 -8.54 3.41 -18.75
C LYS A 43 -8.56 3.70 -20.25
N GLY A 44 -9.10 4.85 -20.64
CA GLY A 44 -9.11 5.31 -22.04
C GLY A 44 -7.70 5.54 -22.60
N LEU A 45 -6.82 6.21 -21.88
CA LEU A 45 -5.41 6.38 -22.25
C LEU A 45 -4.71 5.01 -22.36
N SER A 46 -4.99 4.11 -21.44
CA SER A 46 -4.44 2.74 -21.43
C SER A 46 -4.90 1.91 -22.65
N ALA A 47 -6.13 2.13 -23.13
CA ALA A 47 -6.59 1.51 -24.38
C ALA A 47 -5.81 2.01 -25.60
N VAL A 48 -5.51 3.31 -25.66
CA VAL A 48 -4.70 3.91 -26.75
C VAL A 48 -3.26 3.40 -26.69
N THR A 49 -2.62 3.38 -25.52
CA THR A 49 -1.23 2.89 -25.38
C THR A 49 -1.12 1.39 -25.67
N THR A 50 -2.14 0.61 -25.28
CA THR A 50 -2.22 -0.81 -25.63
C THR A 50 -2.33 -1.01 -27.13
N GLN A 51 -3.12 -0.18 -27.83
CA GLN A 51 -3.24 -0.23 -29.29
C GLN A 51 -1.92 0.14 -29.97
N LEU A 52 -1.22 1.17 -29.49
CA LEU A 52 0.10 1.53 -30.00
C LEU A 52 1.08 0.35 -29.91
N ARG A 53 1.14 -0.34 -28.77
CA ARG A 53 2.01 -1.52 -28.62
C ARG A 53 1.61 -2.68 -29.53
N ARG A 54 0.30 -2.90 -29.77
CA ARG A 54 -0.19 -3.90 -30.74
C ARG A 54 0.25 -3.58 -32.16
N GLU A 55 0.39 -2.30 -32.48
CA GLU A 55 0.91 -1.82 -33.77
C GLU A 55 2.45 -1.78 -33.83
N GLY A 56 3.14 -2.28 -32.80
CA GLY A 56 4.60 -2.32 -32.73
C GLY A 56 5.25 -0.97 -32.43
N LYS A 57 4.50 -0.02 -31.87
CA LYS A 57 4.99 1.31 -31.47
C LYS A 57 5.38 1.33 -29.99
N THR A 58 6.38 2.13 -29.66
CA THR A 58 6.81 2.36 -28.27
C THR A 58 5.92 3.39 -27.58
N VAL A 59 5.82 3.28 -26.27
CA VAL A 59 5.17 4.27 -25.38
C VAL A 59 6.27 4.91 -24.53
N ASP A 60 6.27 6.22 -24.46
CA ASP A 60 7.24 6.96 -23.66
C ASP A 60 7.08 6.70 -22.16
N ALA A 61 8.20 6.65 -21.42
CA ALA A 61 8.19 6.42 -19.97
C ALA A 61 7.34 7.45 -19.22
N SER A 62 7.30 8.69 -19.66
CA SER A 62 6.48 9.74 -19.06
C SER A 62 4.97 9.42 -19.12
N VAL A 63 4.53 8.73 -20.17
CA VAL A 63 3.14 8.27 -20.30
C VAL A 63 2.86 7.11 -19.35
N ASN A 64 3.82 6.19 -19.21
CA ASN A 64 3.74 5.10 -18.22
C ASN A 64 3.63 5.67 -16.79
N HIS A 65 4.48 6.63 -16.45
CA HIS A 65 4.45 7.33 -15.16
C HIS A 65 3.12 8.05 -14.92
N LEU A 66 2.57 8.75 -15.93
CA LEU A 66 1.27 9.43 -15.81
C LEU A 66 0.15 8.45 -15.45
N ILE A 67 0.08 7.31 -16.14
CA ILE A 67 -0.93 6.26 -15.89
C ILE A 67 -0.76 5.69 -14.48
N THR A 68 0.46 5.35 -14.10
CA THR A 68 0.82 4.80 -12.78
C THR A 68 0.47 5.76 -11.66
N GLU A 69 0.85 7.04 -11.77
CA GLU A 69 0.54 8.07 -10.79
C GLU A 69 -0.95 8.39 -10.70
N ASN A 70 -1.68 8.38 -11.82
CA ASN A 70 -3.13 8.56 -11.81
C ASN A 70 -3.82 7.49 -10.96
N LEU A 71 -3.45 6.22 -11.15
CA LEU A 71 -3.98 5.13 -10.35
C LEU A 71 -3.60 5.29 -8.87
N PHE A 72 -2.34 5.58 -8.58
CA PHE A 72 -1.84 5.79 -7.22
C PHE A 72 -2.58 6.95 -6.52
N THR A 73 -2.80 8.06 -7.21
CA THR A 73 -3.55 9.23 -6.70
C THR A 73 -4.95 8.86 -6.21
N THR A 74 -5.58 7.83 -6.79
CA THR A 74 -6.95 7.40 -6.44
C THR A 74 -7.03 6.34 -5.35
N ILE A 75 -5.90 5.88 -4.80
CA ILE A 75 -5.87 4.99 -3.64
C ILE A 75 -6.49 5.68 -2.41
N THR A 76 -7.03 4.88 -1.50
CA THR A 76 -7.63 5.39 -0.26
C THR A 76 -6.64 6.25 0.52
N ASN A 77 -7.08 7.43 0.95
CA ASN A 77 -6.28 8.36 1.77
C ASN A 77 -4.97 8.82 1.12
N VAL A 78 -4.99 9.08 -0.20
CA VAL A 78 -3.86 9.69 -0.92
C VAL A 78 -4.18 11.14 -1.24
N ASN A 79 -5.13 11.41 -2.11
CA ASN A 79 -5.39 12.75 -2.63
C ASN A 79 -6.83 13.19 -2.36
N PHE A 80 -6.98 14.31 -1.67
CA PHE A 80 -8.25 14.97 -1.35
C PHE A 80 -8.40 16.34 -2.04
N ASP A 81 -7.48 16.68 -2.95
CA ASP A 81 -7.44 17.98 -3.62
C ASP A 81 -8.09 17.88 -5.01
N ASP A 82 -9.26 18.48 -5.15
CA ASP A 82 -10.05 18.42 -6.38
C ASP A 82 -9.37 19.12 -7.55
N ASP A 83 -8.63 20.20 -7.30
CA ASP A 83 -7.97 20.96 -8.38
C ASP A 83 -6.82 20.14 -8.98
N THR A 84 -6.05 19.46 -8.13
CA THR A 84 -5.01 18.55 -8.59
C THR A 84 -5.59 17.37 -9.38
N ILE A 85 -6.73 16.81 -8.94
CA ILE A 85 -7.38 15.70 -9.67
C ILE A 85 -7.89 16.19 -11.03
N ARG A 86 -8.47 17.39 -11.12
CA ARG A 86 -8.87 18.02 -12.40
C ARG A 86 -7.68 18.20 -13.35
N ALA A 87 -6.57 18.76 -12.85
CA ALA A 87 -5.37 18.94 -13.64
C ALA A 87 -4.81 17.59 -14.17
N ARG A 88 -4.90 16.52 -13.38
CA ARG A 88 -4.51 15.17 -13.84
C ARG A 88 -5.44 14.63 -14.92
N ILE A 89 -6.75 14.88 -14.83
CA ILE A 89 -7.71 14.51 -15.89
C ILE A 89 -7.35 15.25 -17.17
N GLU A 90 -7.11 16.57 -17.11
CA GLU A 90 -6.72 17.40 -18.27
C GLU A 90 -5.43 16.86 -18.93
N ALA A 91 -4.38 16.64 -18.15
CA ALA A 91 -3.12 16.08 -18.64
C ALA A 91 -3.30 14.69 -19.29
N THR A 92 -4.19 13.86 -18.71
CA THR A 92 -4.51 12.54 -19.26
C THR A 92 -5.23 12.65 -20.60
N LEU A 93 -6.18 13.57 -20.72
CA LEU A 93 -6.92 13.82 -21.96
C LEU A 93 -6.02 14.39 -23.06
N GLU A 94 -5.14 15.35 -22.73
CA GLU A 94 -4.18 15.93 -23.66
C GLU A 94 -3.21 14.86 -24.17
N THR A 95 -2.61 14.07 -23.28
CA THR A 95 -1.71 12.97 -23.65
C THR A 95 -2.42 11.95 -24.53
N LYS A 96 -3.63 11.58 -24.18
CA LYS A 96 -4.46 10.66 -24.95
C LYS A 96 -4.76 11.18 -26.35
N ALA A 97 -5.13 12.46 -26.47
CA ALA A 97 -5.42 13.10 -27.75
C ALA A 97 -4.20 13.14 -28.69
N LEU A 98 -3.00 13.35 -28.14
CA LEU A 98 -1.75 13.29 -28.91
C LEU A 98 -1.45 11.88 -29.39
N LEU A 99 -1.55 10.88 -28.50
CA LEU A 99 -1.24 9.49 -28.82
C LEU A 99 -2.27 8.85 -29.76
N ALA A 100 -3.54 9.23 -29.65
CA ALA A 100 -4.61 8.76 -30.55
C ALA A 100 -4.38 9.12 -32.02
N GLN A 101 -3.60 10.16 -32.30
CA GLN A 101 -3.21 10.51 -33.69
C GLN A 101 -2.21 9.50 -34.29
N LEU A 102 -1.57 8.71 -33.43
CA LEU A 102 -0.54 7.75 -33.83
C LEU A 102 -1.07 6.32 -33.91
N ALA A 103 -2.30 6.03 -33.48
CA ALA A 103 -2.89 4.70 -33.42
C ALA A 103 -4.22 4.61 -34.20
N ASP A 104 -4.59 3.43 -34.65
CA ASP A 104 -5.94 3.19 -35.15
C ASP A 104 -6.91 3.01 -33.96
N CYS A 105 -7.61 4.09 -33.62
CA CYS A 105 -8.55 4.14 -32.52
C CYS A 105 -10.00 3.77 -32.92
N SER A 106 -10.26 3.37 -34.16
CA SER A 106 -11.62 3.20 -34.71
C SER A 106 -12.47 2.15 -33.96
N ALA A 107 -11.84 1.16 -33.35
CA ALA A 107 -12.48 0.09 -32.60
C ALA A 107 -12.31 0.22 -31.06
N LEU A 108 -11.75 1.32 -30.57
CA LEU A 108 -11.51 1.52 -29.16
C LEU A 108 -12.77 1.96 -28.40
N PRO A 109 -12.88 1.66 -27.08
CA PRO A 109 -14.05 2.03 -26.28
C PRO A 109 -14.21 3.54 -26.13
N GLU A 110 -15.40 3.99 -25.73
CA GLU A 110 -15.74 5.41 -25.54
C GLU A 110 -14.70 6.17 -24.71
N ALA A 111 -14.16 5.56 -23.66
CA ALA A 111 -13.14 6.18 -22.81
C ALA A 111 -11.88 6.61 -23.57
N ALA A 112 -11.51 5.88 -24.64
CA ALA A 112 -10.38 6.24 -25.50
C ALA A 112 -10.70 7.40 -26.43
N LEU A 113 -11.98 7.59 -26.78
CA LEU A 113 -12.43 8.58 -27.75
C LEU A 113 -12.90 9.89 -27.11
N TRP A 114 -13.44 9.82 -25.87
CA TRP A 114 -13.98 10.98 -25.19
C TRP A 114 -12.88 11.98 -24.82
N ASN A 115 -13.10 13.25 -25.14
CA ASN A 115 -12.13 14.34 -24.94
C ASN A 115 -12.85 15.63 -24.50
N GLY A 116 -13.62 15.53 -23.40
CA GLY A 116 -14.40 16.65 -22.88
C GLY A 116 -13.54 17.71 -22.18
N THR A 117 -14.15 18.88 -22.02
CA THR A 117 -13.57 20.03 -21.32
C THR A 117 -13.87 19.98 -19.82
N THR A 118 -13.18 20.81 -19.03
CA THR A 118 -13.35 20.90 -17.55
C THR A 118 -14.80 21.13 -17.14
N ASP A 119 -15.56 21.89 -17.92
CA ASP A 119 -17.00 22.16 -17.66
C ASP A 119 -17.86 20.89 -17.81
N GLU A 120 -17.41 19.90 -18.56
CA GLU A 120 -18.11 18.64 -18.78
C GLU A 120 -17.76 17.56 -17.77
N PHE A 121 -16.68 17.74 -16.95
CA PHE A 121 -16.20 16.71 -16.03
C PHE A 121 -17.26 16.27 -15.03
N ALA A 122 -17.99 17.20 -14.42
CA ALA A 122 -19.03 16.88 -13.43
C ALA A 122 -20.17 16.04 -14.04
N ALA A 123 -20.58 16.37 -15.27
CA ALA A 123 -21.62 15.62 -15.97
C ALA A 123 -21.15 14.22 -16.39
N LYS A 124 -19.92 14.10 -16.85
CA LYS A 124 -19.35 12.80 -17.26
C LYS A 124 -19.08 11.89 -16.06
N ALA A 125 -18.54 12.43 -14.97
CA ALA A 125 -18.17 11.68 -13.78
C ALA A 125 -19.33 10.84 -13.21
N VAL A 126 -20.57 11.36 -13.23
CA VAL A 126 -21.73 10.63 -12.72
C VAL A 126 -22.17 9.45 -13.59
N THR A 127 -21.63 9.33 -14.81
CA THR A 127 -21.97 8.25 -15.75
C THR A 127 -20.93 7.13 -15.81
N VAL A 128 -19.75 7.32 -15.20
CA VAL A 128 -18.59 6.42 -15.38
C VAL A 128 -18.07 5.82 -14.08
N GLY A 129 -18.75 6.05 -12.95
CA GLY A 129 -18.36 5.49 -11.65
C GLY A 129 -18.62 3.99 -11.53
N VAL A 130 -18.31 3.45 -10.37
CA VAL A 130 -18.39 2.01 -10.06
C VAL A 130 -19.75 1.40 -10.46
N LEU A 131 -20.85 2.09 -10.19
CA LEU A 131 -22.20 1.59 -10.47
C LEU A 131 -22.60 1.65 -11.95
N SER A 132 -21.75 2.16 -12.85
CA SER A 132 -22.01 2.13 -14.30
C SER A 132 -22.00 0.70 -14.88
N THR A 133 -21.36 -0.25 -14.22
CA THR A 133 -21.46 -1.68 -14.54
C THR A 133 -22.63 -2.29 -13.76
N GLU A 134 -23.75 -2.60 -14.45
CA GLU A 134 -24.99 -3.06 -13.81
C GLU A 134 -24.87 -4.48 -13.23
N ASN A 135 -24.24 -5.40 -13.96
CA ASN A 135 -24.03 -6.77 -13.50
C ASN A 135 -23.07 -6.78 -12.30
N GLU A 136 -23.56 -7.25 -11.15
CA GLU A 136 -22.83 -7.21 -9.88
C GLU A 136 -21.55 -8.04 -9.90
N ASP A 137 -21.54 -9.22 -10.53
CA ASP A 137 -20.39 -10.10 -10.59
C ASP A 137 -19.29 -9.53 -11.52
N ILE A 138 -19.69 -9.02 -12.69
CA ILE A 138 -18.79 -8.33 -13.61
C ILE A 138 -18.21 -7.09 -12.95
N ARG A 139 -19.04 -6.28 -12.29
CA ARG A 139 -18.59 -5.11 -11.50
C ARG A 139 -17.60 -5.50 -10.44
N SER A 140 -17.89 -6.53 -9.66
CA SER A 140 -17.02 -7.06 -8.61
C SER A 140 -15.63 -7.45 -9.15
N LEU A 141 -15.59 -8.18 -10.26
CA LEU A 141 -14.33 -8.61 -10.88
C LEU A 141 -13.56 -7.43 -11.49
N ARG A 142 -14.24 -6.50 -12.18
CA ARG A 142 -13.61 -5.29 -12.73
C ARG A 142 -13.00 -4.42 -11.63
N GLU A 143 -13.71 -4.27 -10.51
CA GLU A 143 -13.20 -3.49 -9.38
C GLU A 143 -12.07 -4.22 -8.65
N LEU A 144 -12.15 -5.54 -8.47
CA LEU A 144 -11.06 -6.35 -7.93
C LEU A 144 -9.77 -6.17 -8.75
N ILE A 145 -9.87 -6.24 -10.08
CA ILE A 145 -8.75 -5.99 -11.01
C ILE A 145 -8.26 -4.54 -10.86
N THR A 146 -9.15 -3.56 -10.96
CA THR A 146 -8.80 -2.14 -10.89
C THR A 146 -8.10 -1.81 -9.57
N TYR A 147 -8.58 -2.36 -8.45
CA TYR A 147 -7.99 -2.13 -7.13
C TYR A 147 -6.65 -2.86 -6.97
N GLY A 148 -6.50 -4.05 -7.54
CA GLY A 148 -5.21 -4.73 -7.65
C GLY A 148 -4.21 -3.89 -8.45
N LEU A 149 -4.61 -3.37 -9.62
CA LEU A 149 -3.77 -2.51 -10.45
C LEU A 149 -3.40 -1.18 -9.78
N LYS A 150 -4.28 -0.58 -8.96
CA LYS A 150 -3.92 0.58 -8.13
C LYS A 150 -2.79 0.25 -7.14
N GLY A 151 -2.87 -0.92 -6.50
CA GLY A 151 -1.82 -1.39 -5.60
C GLY A 151 -0.49 -1.64 -6.33
N LEU A 152 -0.54 -2.29 -7.50
CA LEU A 152 0.62 -2.47 -8.37
C LEU A 152 1.23 -1.13 -8.77
N ALA A 153 0.40 -0.17 -9.21
CA ALA A 153 0.81 1.18 -9.59
C ALA A 153 1.52 1.92 -8.45
N ALA A 154 1.06 1.77 -7.21
CA ALA A 154 1.74 2.37 -6.06
C ALA A 154 3.15 1.80 -5.87
N TYR A 155 3.33 0.49 -5.99
CA TYR A 155 4.65 -0.14 -5.82
C TYR A 155 5.60 0.21 -6.98
N THR A 156 5.11 0.19 -8.22
CA THR A 156 5.93 0.59 -9.37
C THR A 156 6.28 2.07 -9.33
N SER A 157 5.37 2.94 -8.89
CA SER A 157 5.66 4.37 -8.69
C SER A 157 6.83 4.60 -7.72
N HIS A 158 6.88 3.85 -6.60
CA HIS A 158 8.01 3.93 -5.67
C HIS A 158 9.32 3.42 -6.28
N ALA A 159 9.29 2.39 -7.13
CA ALA A 159 10.46 1.93 -7.86
C ALA A 159 10.93 2.96 -8.89
N ASN A 160 9.99 3.61 -9.60
CA ASN A 160 10.28 4.63 -10.61
C ASN A 160 10.97 5.86 -10.00
N VAL A 161 10.61 6.27 -8.78
CA VAL A 161 11.28 7.35 -8.05
C VAL A 161 12.78 7.04 -7.81
N LEU A 162 13.12 5.76 -7.69
CA LEU A 162 14.49 5.25 -7.60
C LEU A 162 15.09 4.87 -8.97
N LEU A 163 14.50 5.33 -10.06
CA LEU A 163 14.93 5.10 -11.45
C LEU A 163 14.95 3.60 -11.84
N LYS A 164 14.08 2.81 -11.23
CA LYS A 164 13.84 1.41 -11.61
C LYS A 164 12.49 1.30 -12.31
N GLU A 165 12.52 0.90 -13.56
CA GLU A 165 11.35 0.78 -14.45
C GLU A 165 11.28 -0.63 -15.04
N ASN A 166 10.07 -1.05 -15.39
CA ASN A 166 9.85 -2.31 -16.08
C ASN A 166 8.71 -2.18 -17.10
N GLU A 167 9.07 -2.09 -18.38
CA GLU A 167 8.13 -1.92 -19.48
C GLU A 167 7.10 -3.08 -19.58
N GLU A 168 7.45 -4.30 -19.17
CA GLU A 168 6.50 -5.43 -19.18
C GLU A 168 5.39 -5.23 -18.14
N ILE A 169 5.75 -4.71 -16.96
CA ILE A 169 4.77 -4.38 -15.92
C ILE A 169 3.87 -3.23 -16.38
N ASP A 170 4.45 -2.17 -16.98
CA ASP A 170 3.71 -1.03 -17.48
C ASP A 170 2.74 -1.44 -18.61
N ALA A 171 3.22 -2.22 -19.57
CA ALA A 171 2.40 -2.73 -20.67
C ALA A 171 1.27 -3.64 -20.15
N PHE A 172 1.56 -4.51 -19.20
CA PHE A 172 0.56 -5.36 -18.55
C PHE A 172 -0.51 -4.54 -17.83
N LEU A 173 -0.10 -3.62 -16.97
CA LEU A 173 -1.00 -2.75 -16.19
C LEU A 173 -1.97 -2.03 -17.13
N GLN A 174 -1.46 -1.44 -18.21
CA GLN A 174 -2.27 -0.69 -19.17
C GLN A 174 -3.21 -1.60 -19.96
N ARG A 175 -2.72 -2.77 -20.41
CA ARG A 175 -3.54 -3.76 -21.11
C ARG A 175 -4.73 -4.23 -20.28
N VAL A 176 -4.47 -4.58 -19.02
CA VAL A 176 -5.50 -5.13 -18.13
C VAL A 176 -6.44 -4.03 -17.65
N LEU A 177 -5.92 -2.83 -17.39
CA LEU A 177 -6.76 -1.69 -17.05
C LEU A 177 -7.74 -1.35 -18.21
N ALA A 178 -7.27 -1.36 -19.46
CA ALA A 178 -8.12 -1.17 -20.63
C ALA A 178 -9.14 -2.32 -20.80
N ALA A 179 -8.77 -3.56 -20.50
CA ALA A 179 -9.65 -4.71 -20.59
C ALA A 179 -10.86 -4.61 -19.65
N THR A 180 -10.77 -3.85 -18.55
CA THR A 180 -11.93 -3.61 -17.68
C THR A 180 -13.04 -2.75 -18.33
N LEU A 181 -12.81 -2.19 -19.51
CA LEU A 181 -13.82 -1.50 -20.33
C LEU A 181 -14.52 -2.41 -21.34
N ASP A 182 -14.06 -3.64 -21.51
CA ASP A 182 -14.58 -4.56 -22.53
C ASP A 182 -15.80 -5.30 -21.97
N ASP A 183 -16.98 -4.97 -22.48
CA ASP A 183 -18.25 -5.58 -22.08
C ASP A 183 -18.44 -7.01 -22.60
N SER A 184 -17.59 -7.47 -23.52
CA SER A 184 -17.63 -8.83 -24.06
C SER A 184 -16.95 -9.87 -23.15
N LEU A 185 -16.12 -9.44 -22.18
CA LEU A 185 -15.40 -10.34 -21.29
C LEU A 185 -16.34 -11.01 -20.28
N SER A 186 -16.26 -12.31 -20.22
CA SER A 186 -16.99 -13.14 -19.26
C SER A 186 -16.40 -13.05 -17.84
N ALA A 187 -17.15 -13.49 -16.85
CA ALA A 187 -16.67 -13.58 -15.47
C ALA A 187 -15.45 -14.51 -15.33
N GLU A 188 -15.36 -15.58 -16.12
CA GLU A 188 -14.23 -16.49 -16.13
C GLU A 188 -12.96 -15.81 -16.67
N GLU A 189 -13.07 -15.07 -17.78
CA GLU A 189 -11.95 -14.31 -18.35
C GLU A 189 -11.47 -13.20 -17.42
N LEU A 190 -12.40 -12.49 -16.77
CA LEU A 190 -12.05 -11.48 -15.76
C LEU A 190 -11.39 -12.10 -14.52
N THR A 191 -11.81 -13.30 -14.11
CA THR A 191 -11.16 -14.03 -13.00
C THR A 191 -9.73 -14.40 -13.37
N ALA A 192 -9.50 -14.87 -14.59
CA ALA A 192 -8.16 -15.16 -15.09
C ALA A 192 -7.27 -13.90 -15.10
N LEU A 193 -7.81 -12.75 -15.53
CA LEU A 193 -7.10 -11.46 -15.48
C LEU A 193 -6.79 -11.01 -14.05
N ALA A 194 -7.68 -11.27 -13.08
CA ALA A 194 -7.42 -10.97 -11.68
C ALA A 194 -6.23 -11.79 -11.13
N LEU A 195 -6.15 -13.07 -11.45
CA LEU A 195 -5.03 -13.93 -11.05
C LEU A 195 -3.73 -13.54 -11.77
N GLU A 196 -3.80 -13.20 -13.06
CA GLU A 196 -2.66 -12.66 -13.80
C GLU A 196 -2.17 -11.35 -13.18
N THR A 197 -3.08 -10.47 -12.73
CA THR A 197 -2.74 -9.25 -11.98
C THR A 197 -1.94 -9.59 -10.71
N GLY A 198 -2.29 -10.66 -10.01
CA GLY A 198 -1.54 -11.16 -8.85
C GLY A 198 -0.10 -11.53 -9.19
N SER A 199 0.12 -12.21 -10.31
CA SER A 199 1.47 -12.59 -10.77
C SER A 199 2.33 -11.36 -11.06
N TYR A 200 1.77 -10.32 -11.68
CA TYR A 200 2.46 -9.05 -11.88
C TYR A 200 2.59 -8.24 -10.57
N GLY A 201 1.70 -8.48 -9.59
CA GLY A 201 1.87 -7.98 -8.24
C GLY A 201 3.15 -8.47 -7.58
N VAL A 202 3.48 -9.76 -7.74
CA VAL A 202 4.77 -10.32 -7.27
C VAL A 202 5.94 -9.62 -7.96
N GLN A 203 5.87 -9.44 -9.29
CA GLN A 203 6.93 -8.76 -10.05
C GLN A 203 7.09 -7.28 -9.67
N GLY A 204 5.99 -6.56 -9.44
CA GLY A 204 6.03 -5.16 -9.01
C GLY A 204 6.63 -4.98 -7.61
N MET A 205 6.31 -5.88 -6.68
CA MET A 205 6.95 -5.89 -5.35
C MET A 205 8.42 -6.27 -5.44
N ALA A 206 8.80 -7.23 -6.31
CA ALA A 206 10.19 -7.60 -6.55
C ALA A 206 10.99 -6.43 -7.14
N LEU A 207 10.42 -5.67 -8.08
CA LEU A 207 11.03 -4.49 -8.66
C LEU A 207 11.30 -3.42 -7.59
N LEU A 208 10.35 -3.21 -6.69
CA LEU A 208 10.51 -2.24 -5.59
C LEU A 208 11.54 -2.72 -4.55
N ASP A 209 11.55 -4.01 -4.22
CA ASP A 209 12.58 -4.61 -3.35
C ASP A 209 13.98 -4.42 -3.97
N GLU A 210 14.15 -4.69 -5.25
CA GLU A 210 15.40 -4.44 -5.97
C GLU A 210 15.77 -2.95 -5.96
N ALA A 211 14.82 -2.05 -6.16
CA ALA A 211 15.05 -0.61 -6.13
C ALA A 211 15.55 -0.16 -4.76
N ASN A 212 14.85 -0.54 -3.70
CA ASN A 212 15.19 -0.17 -2.32
C ASN A 212 16.53 -0.78 -1.89
N THR A 213 16.74 -2.07 -2.13
CA THR A 213 17.96 -2.77 -1.66
C THR A 213 19.20 -2.37 -2.45
N SER A 214 19.07 -2.05 -3.75
CA SER A 214 20.16 -1.50 -4.56
C SER A 214 20.57 -0.10 -4.11
N ALA A 215 19.62 0.73 -3.69
CA ALA A 215 19.87 2.10 -3.26
C ALA A 215 20.39 2.16 -1.80
N TYR A 216 19.80 1.37 -0.90
CA TYR A 216 19.96 1.54 0.54
C TYR A 216 20.57 0.34 1.27
N GLY A 217 20.86 -0.75 0.56
CA GLY A 217 21.34 -2.02 1.12
C GLY A 217 20.19 -2.91 1.61
N ASN A 218 20.50 -4.17 1.91
CA ASN A 218 19.51 -5.08 2.49
C ASN A 218 19.16 -4.66 3.93
N PRO A 219 17.89 -4.69 4.32
CA PRO A 219 17.49 -4.46 5.70
C PRO A 219 18.24 -5.39 6.66
N GLU A 220 18.65 -4.83 7.79
CA GLU A 220 19.38 -5.53 8.87
C GLU A 220 18.57 -5.51 10.16
N ILE A 221 18.77 -6.51 11.01
CA ILE A 221 18.20 -6.53 12.36
C ILE A 221 18.61 -5.24 13.09
N THR A 222 17.62 -4.43 13.44
CA THR A 222 17.84 -3.10 13.99
C THR A 222 16.92 -2.87 15.18
N THR A 223 17.52 -2.35 16.26
CA THR A 223 16.77 -1.82 17.40
C THR A 223 16.46 -0.37 17.14
N VAL A 224 15.19 0.00 17.16
CA VAL A 224 14.69 1.37 16.91
C VAL A 224 14.17 1.95 18.21
N ASP A 225 14.63 3.16 18.54
CA ASP A 225 14.22 3.92 19.72
C ASP A 225 12.80 4.50 19.53
N LEU A 226 12.01 4.51 20.60
CA LEU A 226 10.66 5.08 20.65
C LEU A 226 10.62 6.38 21.45
N SER A 227 11.71 6.75 22.14
CA SER A 227 11.83 7.99 22.88
C SER A 227 12.14 9.17 21.97
N VAL A 228 11.99 10.39 22.51
CA VAL A 228 12.29 11.63 21.78
C VAL A 228 13.51 12.34 22.34
N GLY A 229 14.20 13.08 21.47
CA GLY A 229 15.30 13.97 21.87
C GLY A 229 14.80 15.34 22.34
N THR A 230 15.77 16.21 22.62
CA THR A 230 15.53 17.57 23.13
C THR A 230 15.59 18.65 22.05
N ARG A 231 15.86 18.28 20.80
CA ARG A 231 15.92 19.17 19.66
C ARG A 231 14.58 19.25 18.94
N PRO A 232 14.29 20.34 18.21
CA PRO A 232 13.18 20.37 17.28
C PRO A 232 13.23 19.20 16.31
N GLY A 233 12.08 18.71 15.88
CA GLY A 233 12.00 17.54 15.02
C GLY A 233 11.17 17.74 13.76
N ILE A 234 11.42 16.92 12.76
CA ILE A 234 10.58 16.70 11.59
C ILE A 234 10.10 15.25 11.62
N LEU A 235 8.80 15.04 11.44
CA LEU A 235 8.18 13.73 11.36
C LEU A 235 7.95 13.36 9.90
N VAL A 236 8.39 12.16 9.51
CA VAL A 236 8.19 11.64 8.16
C VAL A 236 7.25 10.44 8.19
N SER A 237 6.14 10.54 7.46
CA SER A 237 5.13 9.48 7.36
C SER A 237 4.85 9.14 5.89
N GLY A 238 4.47 7.90 5.63
CA GLY A 238 4.29 7.36 4.28
C GLY A 238 5.33 6.30 3.96
N HIS A 239 5.70 6.15 2.67
CA HIS A 239 6.49 5.00 2.22
C HIS A 239 7.76 5.36 1.45
N ASP A 240 7.86 6.59 0.91
CA ASP A 240 8.92 6.96 -0.03
C ASP A 240 10.27 7.17 0.68
N LEU A 241 11.19 6.22 0.46
CA LEU A 241 12.54 6.27 1.05
C LEU A 241 13.44 7.32 0.39
N ARG A 242 13.17 7.68 -0.87
CA ARG A 242 13.95 8.71 -1.56
C ARG A 242 13.67 10.09 -0.99
N ASP A 243 12.42 10.39 -0.67
CA ASP A 243 12.05 11.63 0.00
C ASP A 243 12.69 11.72 1.38
N LEU A 244 12.72 10.62 2.13
CA LEU A 244 13.42 10.57 3.41
C LEU A 244 14.92 10.80 3.25
N GLU A 245 15.57 10.17 2.27
CA GLU A 245 17.00 10.36 1.99
C GLU A 245 17.31 11.82 1.73
N MET A 246 16.59 12.45 0.80
CA MET A 246 16.81 13.87 0.46
C MET A 246 16.58 14.81 1.65
N LEU A 247 15.58 14.51 2.51
CA LEU A 247 15.35 15.26 3.73
C LEU A 247 16.49 15.07 4.73
N LEU A 248 16.96 13.84 4.94
CA LEU A 248 18.08 13.55 5.84
C LEU A 248 19.36 14.27 5.39
N GLU A 249 19.64 14.31 4.08
CA GLU A 249 20.78 15.04 3.52
C GLU A 249 20.68 16.55 3.80
N GLN A 250 19.49 17.15 3.61
CA GLN A 250 19.27 18.58 3.80
C GLN A 250 19.19 19.01 5.28
N THR A 251 18.98 18.08 6.20
CA THR A 251 18.91 18.35 7.64
C THR A 251 20.23 18.12 8.37
N VAL A 252 21.29 17.68 7.71
CA VAL A 252 22.64 17.54 8.30
C VAL A 252 23.11 18.87 8.87
N ASN A 253 23.59 18.86 10.12
CA ASN A 253 24.09 20.04 10.85
C ASN A 253 23.10 21.19 11.06
N THR A 254 21.81 20.98 10.88
CA THR A 254 20.77 22.00 11.11
C THR A 254 20.33 22.11 12.58
N GLY A 255 20.67 21.14 13.42
CA GLY A 255 20.18 21.05 14.80
C GLY A 255 18.76 20.46 14.92
N ILE A 256 18.24 19.91 13.84
CA ILE A 256 16.91 19.29 13.77
C ILE A 256 17.07 17.76 13.80
N ASP A 257 16.22 17.08 14.56
CA ASP A 257 16.10 15.62 14.55
C ASP A 257 14.99 15.16 13.58
N VAL A 258 15.19 14.01 12.93
CA VAL A 258 14.20 13.40 12.04
C VAL A 258 13.67 12.12 12.66
N TYR A 259 12.36 11.97 12.65
CA TYR A 259 11.65 10.82 13.20
C TYR A 259 10.78 10.18 12.11
N THR A 260 10.59 8.87 12.20
CA THR A 260 9.64 8.14 11.36
C THR A 260 8.30 7.96 12.05
N HIS A 261 7.26 7.75 11.24
CA HIS A 261 5.93 7.42 11.68
C HIS A 261 5.31 6.39 10.73
N SER A 262 4.53 5.45 11.29
CA SER A 262 3.75 4.47 10.49
C SER A 262 4.65 3.65 9.55
N GLU A 263 4.36 3.63 8.25
CA GLU A 263 5.11 2.85 7.25
C GLU A 263 6.53 3.35 6.97
N MET A 264 6.93 4.49 7.53
CA MET A 264 8.32 4.93 7.43
C MET A 264 9.25 4.29 8.47
N LEU A 265 8.73 3.64 9.51
CA LEU A 265 9.53 2.91 10.52
C LEU A 265 10.61 2.00 9.90
N PRO A 266 10.32 1.20 8.85
CA PRO A 266 11.32 0.30 8.28
C PRO A 266 12.54 0.98 7.65
N ALA A 267 12.51 2.29 7.41
CA ALA A 267 13.67 3.03 6.94
C ALA A 267 14.89 2.86 7.87
N HIS A 268 14.65 2.71 9.18
CA HIS A 268 15.72 2.46 10.16
C HIS A 268 16.45 1.14 9.94
N TYR A 269 15.87 0.18 9.22
CA TYR A 269 16.46 -1.13 8.97
C TYR A 269 17.52 -1.12 7.86
N TYR A 270 17.49 -0.09 6.99
CA TYR A 270 18.41 0.02 5.85
C TYR A 270 19.76 0.59 6.26
N PRO A 271 20.89 -0.06 5.89
CA PRO A 271 22.24 0.37 6.25
C PRO A 271 22.55 1.81 5.85
N ALA A 272 22.09 2.25 4.67
CA ALA A 272 22.41 3.59 4.12
C ALA A 272 21.92 4.75 5.01
N PHE A 273 20.89 4.56 5.80
CA PHE A 273 20.34 5.61 6.68
C PHE A 273 21.06 5.67 8.05
N LYS A 274 21.78 4.62 8.46
CA LYS A 274 22.42 4.54 9.77
C LYS A 274 23.57 5.54 9.96
N LYS A 275 24.05 6.15 8.87
CA LYS A 275 25.09 7.21 8.90
C LYS A 275 24.58 8.56 9.45
N TYR A 276 23.27 8.76 9.52
CA TYR A 276 22.68 10.03 9.94
C TYR A 276 22.39 10.04 11.45
N GLU A 277 23.25 10.69 12.25
CA GLU A 277 23.10 10.73 13.72
C GLU A 277 21.82 11.43 14.19
N HIS A 278 21.26 12.34 13.38
CA HIS A 278 20.02 13.06 13.66
C HIS A 278 18.76 12.29 13.21
N PHE A 279 18.89 11.10 12.61
CA PHE A 279 17.81 10.17 12.36
C PHE A 279 17.58 9.33 13.62
N LYS A 280 16.57 9.71 14.44
CA LYS A 280 16.49 9.30 15.84
C LYS A 280 15.75 8.01 16.09
N GLY A 281 14.52 7.90 15.67
CA GLY A 281 13.69 6.75 15.98
C GLY A 281 12.29 6.86 15.41
N ASN A 282 11.39 6.02 15.89
CA ASN A 282 10.01 6.01 15.44
C ASN A 282 9.10 6.69 16.48
N TYR A 283 8.28 7.62 16.03
CA TYR A 283 7.34 8.35 16.86
C TYR A 283 5.92 7.83 16.65
N GLY A 284 5.32 7.33 17.71
CA GLY A 284 3.93 6.89 17.70
C GLY A 284 3.69 5.55 17.01
N ASN A 285 2.55 5.46 16.33
CA ASN A 285 1.93 4.22 15.89
C ASN A 285 1.64 4.24 14.37
N ALA A 286 0.56 3.57 13.95
CA ALA A 286 0.09 3.53 12.59
C ALA A 286 -0.69 4.80 12.18
N TRP A 287 -0.94 4.98 10.88
CA TRP A 287 -1.60 6.13 10.27
C TRP A 287 -2.90 6.57 10.95
N TRP A 288 -3.66 5.65 11.51
CA TRP A 288 -4.96 5.93 12.13
C TRP A 288 -4.85 6.70 13.46
N LYS A 289 -3.64 6.82 14.03
CA LYS A 289 -3.32 7.61 15.22
C LYS A 289 -2.86 9.04 14.91
N GLN A 290 -2.80 9.44 13.66
CA GLN A 290 -2.27 10.74 13.23
C GLN A 290 -2.86 11.93 14.00
N LYS A 291 -4.17 11.90 14.31
CA LYS A 291 -4.84 13.05 14.94
C LYS A 291 -4.29 13.41 16.32
N GLU A 292 -3.86 12.44 17.10
CA GLU A 292 -3.28 12.60 18.42
C GLU A 292 -1.77 12.82 18.33
N GLU A 293 -1.11 12.00 17.55
CA GLU A 293 0.34 11.93 17.45
C GLU A 293 0.92 13.13 16.69
N PHE A 294 0.30 13.58 15.60
CA PHE A 294 0.74 14.76 14.86
C PHE A 294 0.54 16.06 15.66
N GLU A 295 -0.49 16.12 16.49
CA GLU A 295 -0.70 17.24 17.40
C GLU A 295 0.43 17.31 18.45
N ALA A 296 0.77 16.18 19.06
CA ALA A 296 1.79 16.07 20.11
C ALA A 296 3.23 16.19 19.59
N PHE A 297 3.46 16.00 18.29
CA PHE A 297 4.80 16.06 17.72
C PHE A 297 5.42 17.46 17.75
N ASN A 298 4.60 18.52 17.74
CA ASN A 298 4.97 19.95 17.76
C ASN A 298 5.69 20.46 16.49
N GLY A 299 6.49 19.65 15.82
CA GLY A 299 7.24 19.99 14.61
C GLY A 299 6.45 19.79 13.31
N PRO A 300 7.06 20.12 12.16
CA PRO A 300 6.49 19.83 10.84
C PRO A 300 6.39 18.34 10.57
N ILE A 301 5.41 17.97 9.73
CA ILE A 301 5.14 16.61 9.30
C ILE A 301 5.24 16.55 7.78
N LEU A 302 6.09 15.66 7.25
CA LEU A 302 6.18 15.36 5.82
C LEU A 302 5.39 14.10 5.52
N MET A 303 4.31 14.24 4.74
CA MET A 303 3.56 13.12 4.17
C MET A 303 4.11 12.80 2.79
N THR A 304 4.80 11.69 2.66
CA THR A 304 5.43 11.29 1.39
C THR A 304 4.47 10.54 0.48
N THR A 305 3.52 9.81 1.07
CA THR A 305 2.52 9.02 0.34
C THR A 305 1.23 8.90 1.17
N ASN A 306 0.36 7.94 0.83
CA ASN A 306 -0.76 7.57 1.70
C ASN A 306 -0.21 7.04 3.06
N CYS A 307 -0.93 7.00 4.13
CA CYS A 307 -2.36 7.29 4.30
C CYS A 307 -2.50 8.61 5.06
N ILE A 308 -2.90 9.70 4.40
CA ILE A 308 -3.18 10.94 5.11
C ILE A 308 -4.59 10.88 5.70
N VAL A 309 -4.73 11.26 6.97
CA VAL A 309 -6.02 11.46 7.62
C VAL A 309 -6.35 12.95 7.58
N PRO A 310 -7.61 13.35 7.30
CA PRO A 310 -8.01 14.76 7.37
C PRO A 310 -7.48 15.43 8.65
N PRO A 311 -6.54 16.40 8.52
CA PRO A 311 -5.87 17.00 9.67
C PRO A 311 -6.79 17.89 10.48
N LYS A 312 -6.49 18.05 11.79
CA LYS A 312 -7.10 19.07 12.62
C LYS A 312 -6.51 20.44 12.29
N ASP A 313 -7.30 21.50 12.44
CA ASP A 313 -6.85 22.88 12.23
C ASP A 313 -5.66 23.26 13.14
N SER A 314 -5.53 22.64 14.31
CA SER A 314 -4.46 22.88 15.29
C SER A 314 -3.05 22.56 14.78
N TYR A 315 -2.91 21.65 13.79
CA TYR A 315 -1.60 21.27 13.23
C TYR A 315 -1.56 21.23 11.70
N LYS A 316 -2.65 21.55 11.01
CA LYS A 316 -2.73 21.53 9.56
C LYS A 316 -1.64 22.37 8.88
N ASN A 317 -1.29 23.51 9.46
CA ASN A 317 -0.24 24.43 9.00
C ASN A 317 1.18 23.86 9.15
N ARG A 318 1.35 22.69 9.77
CA ARG A 318 2.62 21.99 9.92
C ARG A 318 2.73 20.76 9.01
N ILE A 319 1.67 20.43 8.25
CA ILE A 319 1.69 19.32 7.31
C ILE A 319 2.16 19.80 5.94
N TYR A 320 3.17 19.13 5.44
CA TYR A 320 3.67 19.23 4.08
C TYR A 320 3.41 17.91 3.36
N THR A 321 3.04 17.97 2.10
CA THR A 321 2.78 16.80 1.25
C THR A 321 3.75 16.80 0.08
N THR A 322 4.02 15.62 -0.50
CA THR A 322 4.84 15.48 -1.71
C THR A 322 4.34 14.29 -2.55
N GLY A 323 4.77 14.19 -3.81
CA GLY A 323 4.36 13.12 -4.70
C GLY A 323 2.85 13.11 -4.97
N ALA A 324 2.24 11.92 -4.88
CA ALA A 324 0.81 11.74 -5.15
C ALA A 324 -0.11 12.24 -4.01
N VAL A 325 0.43 12.40 -2.78
CA VAL A 325 -0.41 12.78 -1.64
C VAL A 325 -0.68 14.27 -1.62
N ARG A 326 -1.96 14.65 -1.49
CA ARG A 326 -2.38 16.05 -1.36
C ARG A 326 -3.57 16.20 -0.43
N TYR A 327 -3.58 17.29 0.29
CA TYR A 327 -4.72 17.69 1.11
C TYR A 327 -4.96 19.21 0.99
N PRO A 328 -6.21 19.67 0.78
CA PRO A 328 -6.51 21.09 0.60
C PRO A 328 -6.00 21.96 1.76
N GLY A 329 -5.21 22.98 1.42
CA GLY A 329 -4.63 23.93 2.37
C GLY A 329 -3.38 23.43 3.11
N CYS A 330 -2.82 22.27 2.75
CA CYS A 330 -1.48 21.85 3.15
C CYS A 330 -0.47 22.23 2.04
N PRO A 331 0.68 22.82 2.36
CA PRO A 331 1.74 23.06 1.39
C PRO A 331 2.18 21.76 0.70
N HIS A 332 2.41 21.82 -0.60
CA HIS A 332 2.94 20.71 -1.37
C HIS A 332 4.36 21.01 -1.85
N ILE A 333 5.23 20.02 -1.74
CA ILE A 333 6.59 20.07 -2.24
C ILE A 333 6.63 19.31 -3.54
N ASP A 334 6.72 20.04 -4.64
CA ASP A 334 6.81 19.46 -5.98
C ASP A 334 8.19 18.84 -6.23
N GLY A 335 8.27 17.92 -7.17
CA GLY A 335 9.52 17.31 -7.59
C GLY A 335 9.36 16.54 -8.89
N VAL A 336 10.48 16.36 -9.57
CA VAL A 336 10.59 15.56 -10.79
C VAL A 336 11.40 14.30 -10.47
N ILE A 337 11.02 13.15 -11.04
CA ILE A 337 11.75 11.90 -10.88
C ILE A 337 13.21 12.12 -11.33
N GLY A 338 14.16 11.70 -10.50
CA GLY A 338 15.59 11.88 -10.73
C GLY A 338 16.18 13.21 -10.24
N GLU A 339 15.35 14.17 -9.83
CA GLU A 339 15.81 15.46 -9.29
C GLU A 339 15.70 15.51 -7.76
N THR A 340 16.39 16.48 -7.15
CA THR A 340 16.33 16.71 -5.70
C THR A 340 15.20 17.69 -5.39
N LYS A 341 14.31 17.30 -4.48
CA LYS A 341 13.25 18.18 -3.94
C LYS A 341 13.83 19.16 -2.94
N ASP A 342 13.24 20.35 -2.85
CA ASP A 342 13.62 21.40 -1.89
C ASP A 342 12.74 21.33 -0.64
N PHE A 343 13.31 20.89 0.47
CA PHE A 343 12.65 20.83 1.78
C PHE A 343 12.93 22.06 2.67
N SER A 344 13.49 23.15 2.12
CA SER A 344 13.91 24.32 2.90
C SER A 344 12.78 24.95 3.73
N LEU A 345 11.56 25.04 3.19
CA LEU A 345 10.39 25.58 3.91
C LEU A 345 10.05 24.77 5.16
N LEU A 346 10.04 23.46 5.03
CA LEU A 346 9.79 22.52 6.11
C LEU A 346 10.88 22.61 7.18
N ILE A 347 12.15 22.65 6.76
CA ILE A 347 13.32 22.75 7.63
C ILE A 347 13.30 24.08 8.39
N GLU A 348 13.00 25.18 7.70
CA GLU A 348 12.95 26.50 8.34
C GLU A 348 11.83 26.57 9.38
N GLN A 349 10.66 26.03 9.10
CA GLN A 349 9.60 25.95 10.10
C GLN A 349 10.03 25.12 11.33
N ALA A 350 10.72 24.01 11.13
CA ALA A 350 11.16 23.14 12.22
C ALA A 350 12.07 23.86 13.22
N LYS A 351 12.95 24.76 12.77
CA LYS A 351 13.86 25.52 13.63
C LYS A 351 13.14 26.38 14.69
N HIS A 352 11.88 26.72 14.44
CA HIS A 352 11.04 27.55 15.32
C HIS A 352 10.03 26.74 16.14
N CYS A 353 10.05 25.43 16.03
CA CYS A 353 9.16 24.55 16.76
C CYS A 353 9.77 24.07 18.08
N ALA A 354 8.89 23.72 19.04
CA ALA A 354 9.31 22.99 20.23
C ALA A 354 9.72 21.54 19.89
N PRO A 355 10.55 20.90 20.71
CA PRO A 355 10.79 19.47 20.60
C PRO A 355 9.49 18.66 20.65
N PRO A 356 9.48 17.45 20.07
CA PRO A 356 8.34 16.53 20.19
C PRO A 356 7.98 16.23 21.65
N THR A 357 6.69 16.12 21.94
CA THR A 357 6.23 15.59 23.24
C THR A 357 6.42 14.09 23.27
N GLU A 358 7.10 13.57 24.29
CA GLU A 358 7.30 12.13 24.42
C GLU A 358 5.95 11.41 24.63
N LEU A 359 5.67 10.41 23.81
CA LEU A 359 4.47 9.55 23.90
C LEU A 359 4.76 8.24 24.63
N GLU A 360 5.94 7.71 24.44
CA GLU A 360 6.36 6.41 24.95
C GLU A 360 7.89 6.32 25.01
N GLN A 361 8.37 5.31 25.71
CA GLN A 361 9.79 4.98 25.84
C GLN A 361 10.04 3.53 25.49
N GLY A 362 11.28 3.17 25.28
CA GLY A 362 11.70 1.82 24.95
C GLY A 362 12.12 1.65 23.51
N THR A 363 12.17 0.42 23.08
CA THR A 363 12.68 0.06 21.75
C THR A 363 11.82 -1.03 21.12
N ILE A 364 11.85 -1.08 19.80
CA ILE A 364 11.33 -2.20 19.00
C ILE A 364 12.44 -2.75 18.10
N VAL A 365 12.29 -4.00 17.68
CA VAL A 365 13.27 -4.68 16.82
C VAL A 365 12.58 -5.06 15.51
N GLY A 366 13.24 -4.79 14.39
CA GLY A 366 12.78 -5.17 13.05
C GLY A 366 13.96 -5.38 12.10
N GLY A 367 13.68 -5.45 10.80
CA GLY A 367 14.69 -5.68 9.78
C GLY A 367 14.83 -7.15 9.37
N PHE A 368 13.80 -7.95 9.57
CA PHE A 368 13.74 -9.37 9.21
C PHE A 368 13.19 -9.56 7.77
N ALA A 369 13.72 -8.80 6.80
CA ALA A 369 13.48 -9.05 5.39
C ALA A 369 14.12 -10.37 4.92
N HIS A 370 13.80 -10.81 3.71
CA HIS A 370 14.20 -12.14 3.21
C HIS A 370 15.71 -12.37 3.28
N ALA A 371 16.56 -11.42 2.90
CA ALA A 371 18.02 -11.57 2.96
C ALA A 371 18.51 -11.86 4.40
N GLN A 372 17.97 -11.15 5.38
CA GLN A 372 18.33 -11.34 6.79
C GLN A 372 17.79 -12.67 7.35
N VAL A 373 16.54 -13.03 7.02
CA VAL A 373 15.94 -14.29 7.48
C VAL A 373 16.65 -15.50 6.85
N LEU A 374 17.03 -15.40 5.56
CA LEU A 374 17.80 -16.44 4.89
C LEU A 374 19.22 -16.61 5.47
N ALA A 375 19.83 -15.54 5.97
CA ALA A 375 21.09 -15.63 6.70
C ALA A 375 20.93 -16.38 8.05
N LEU A 376 19.73 -16.44 8.61
CA LEU A 376 19.37 -17.19 9.81
C LEU A 376 18.73 -18.55 9.51
N ALA A 377 18.73 -18.98 8.24
CA ALA A 377 17.95 -20.15 7.79
C ALA A 377 18.31 -21.43 8.58
N ASP A 378 19.57 -21.70 8.82
CA ASP A 378 20.00 -22.90 9.57
C ASP A 378 19.43 -22.90 10.98
N GLN A 379 19.45 -21.76 11.68
CA GLN A 379 18.90 -21.63 13.04
C GLN A 379 17.37 -21.83 13.05
N ILE A 380 16.68 -21.27 12.06
CA ILE A 380 15.23 -21.41 11.92
C ILE A 380 14.85 -22.85 11.61
N VAL A 381 15.56 -23.49 10.68
CA VAL A 381 15.35 -24.90 10.29
C VAL A 381 15.60 -25.84 11.48
N ASP A 382 16.66 -25.61 12.24
CA ASP A 382 16.97 -26.39 13.45
C ASP A 382 15.89 -26.20 14.53
N ALA A 383 15.40 -24.96 14.72
CA ALA A 383 14.33 -24.68 15.64
C ALA A 383 13.01 -25.36 15.22
N VAL A 384 12.70 -25.44 13.92
CA VAL A 384 11.53 -26.18 13.40
C VAL A 384 11.71 -27.68 13.57
N LYS A 385 12.88 -28.23 13.17
CA LYS A 385 13.16 -29.68 13.27
C LYS A 385 13.18 -30.19 14.71
N SER A 386 13.66 -29.38 15.64
CA SER A 386 13.64 -29.71 17.09
C SER A 386 12.25 -29.54 17.73
N GLY A 387 11.28 -28.95 17.02
CA GLY A 387 9.95 -28.62 17.54
C GLY A 387 9.91 -27.41 18.49
N ALA A 388 11.01 -26.63 18.56
CA ALA A 388 11.03 -25.37 19.29
C ALA A 388 10.13 -24.32 18.61
N ILE A 389 10.09 -24.30 17.27
CA ILE A 389 9.08 -23.57 16.48
C ILE A 389 8.18 -24.61 15.81
N LYS A 390 6.88 -24.56 16.12
CA LYS A 390 5.89 -25.47 15.53
C LYS A 390 5.08 -24.84 14.40
N LYS A 391 4.81 -23.53 14.49
CA LYS A 391 4.03 -22.81 13.49
C LYS A 391 4.56 -21.40 13.30
N PHE A 392 4.40 -20.92 12.07
CA PHE A 392 4.49 -19.50 11.74
C PHE A 392 3.09 -18.95 11.52
N VAL A 393 2.88 -17.70 11.89
CA VAL A 393 1.64 -16.98 11.58
C VAL A 393 2.00 -15.72 10.80
N VAL A 394 1.58 -15.64 9.57
CA VAL A 394 1.66 -14.41 8.79
C VAL A 394 0.54 -13.50 9.25
N MET A 395 0.88 -12.54 10.10
CA MET A 395 0.02 -11.44 10.53
C MET A 395 0.59 -10.18 9.88
N ALA A 396 0.08 -9.80 8.74
CA ALA A 396 0.63 -8.73 7.92
C ALA A 396 -0.48 -7.85 7.33
N GLY A 397 -0.08 -6.77 6.67
CA GLY A 397 -0.96 -5.90 5.92
C GLY A 397 -1.24 -4.56 6.61
N CYS A 398 -2.46 -4.05 6.47
CA CYS A 398 -2.84 -2.73 6.95
C CYS A 398 -3.44 -2.76 8.35
N ASP A 399 -3.36 -1.63 9.05
CA ASP A 399 -4.14 -1.37 10.26
C ASP A 399 -5.26 -0.35 9.96
N GLY A 400 -6.10 -0.01 10.95
CA GLY A 400 -7.18 0.93 10.77
C GLY A 400 -7.91 1.28 12.07
N ARG A 401 -8.97 2.09 11.94
CA ARG A 401 -9.71 2.66 13.08
C ARG A 401 -10.76 1.73 13.69
N ALA A 402 -11.17 0.69 12.98
CA ALA A 402 -12.22 -0.20 13.45
C ALA A 402 -11.86 -0.84 14.79
N LYS A 403 -12.78 -0.80 15.78
CA LYS A 403 -12.58 -1.40 17.11
C LYS A 403 -12.31 -2.91 17.03
N SER A 404 -12.92 -3.60 16.07
CA SER A 404 -12.73 -5.02 15.80
C SER A 404 -11.27 -5.40 15.49
N ARG A 405 -10.40 -4.43 15.17
CA ARG A 405 -8.98 -4.66 14.96
C ARG A 405 -8.19 -4.93 16.24
N SER A 406 -8.81 -4.78 17.45
CA SER A 406 -8.23 -5.30 18.69
C SER A 406 -8.01 -6.81 18.64
N TYR A 407 -8.79 -7.52 17.84
CA TYR A 407 -8.61 -8.94 17.55
C TYR A 407 -7.14 -9.31 17.27
N TYR A 408 -6.42 -8.54 16.47
CA TYR A 408 -5.03 -8.86 16.13
C TYR A 408 -4.07 -8.76 17.32
N SER A 409 -4.29 -7.81 18.24
CA SER A 409 -3.51 -7.71 19.47
C SER A 409 -3.83 -8.88 20.42
N ASP A 410 -5.11 -9.20 20.56
CA ASP A 410 -5.59 -10.26 21.45
C ASP A 410 -5.17 -11.64 20.90
N PHE A 411 -5.27 -11.84 19.59
CA PHE A 411 -4.81 -13.06 18.94
C PHE A 411 -3.29 -13.26 19.10
N ALA A 412 -2.48 -12.21 18.89
CA ALA A 412 -1.02 -12.28 19.08
C ALA A 412 -0.64 -12.67 20.52
N GLN A 413 -1.36 -12.16 21.52
CA GLN A 413 -1.15 -12.50 22.93
C GLN A 413 -1.56 -13.95 23.24
N ALA A 414 -2.60 -14.46 22.58
CA ALA A 414 -3.11 -15.82 22.76
C ALA A 414 -2.23 -16.89 22.07
N LEU A 415 -1.34 -16.51 21.15
CA LEU A 415 -0.51 -17.46 20.41
C LEU A 415 0.35 -18.35 21.32
N PRO A 416 0.45 -19.65 21.03
CA PRO A 416 1.35 -20.56 21.73
C PRO A 416 2.80 -20.05 21.72
N LYS A 417 3.56 -20.37 22.77
CA LYS A 417 4.95 -19.89 22.92
C LYS A 417 5.91 -20.45 21.86
N ASP A 418 5.53 -21.52 21.18
CA ASP A 418 6.25 -22.17 20.08
C ASP A 418 5.82 -21.67 18.70
N THR A 419 5.26 -20.44 18.63
CA THR A 419 4.79 -19.80 17.41
C THR A 419 5.53 -18.49 17.14
N VAL A 420 5.90 -18.25 15.88
CA VAL A 420 6.55 -17.02 15.40
C VAL A 420 5.59 -16.26 14.49
N ILE A 421 5.49 -14.95 14.69
CA ILE A 421 4.74 -14.02 13.83
C ILE A 421 5.69 -13.50 12.74
N LEU A 422 5.29 -13.66 11.49
CA LEU A 422 5.90 -13.01 10.33
C LEU A 422 5.03 -11.82 9.93
N THR A 423 5.61 -10.61 9.85
CA THR A 423 4.83 -9.40 9.59
C THR A 423 5.49 -8.44 8.62
N ALA A 424 4.65 -7.66 7.94
CA ALA A 424 4.98 -6.49 7.13
C ALA A 424 3.77 -5.55 7.11
N GLY A 425 4.01 -4.25 6.97
CA GLY A 425 2.93 -3.25 6.92
C GLY A 425 2.47 -2.76 8.29
N CYS A 426 1.46 -1.89 8.31
CA CYS A 426 0.96 -1.23 9.52
C CYS A 426 0.37 -2.18 10.57
N ALA A 427 -0.07 -3.38 10.17
CA ALA A 427 -0.64 -4.36 11.11
C ALA A 427 0.32 -4.69 12.27
N LYS A 428 1.64 -4.62 12.04
CA LYS A 428 2.68 -4.81 13.06
C LYS A 428 2.46 -4.01 14.34
N TYR A 429 1.89 -2.81 14.25
CA TYR A 429 1.66 -1.94 15.41
C TYR A 429 0.64 -2.48 16.41
N LYS A 430 -0.06 -3.56 16.09
CA LYS A 430 -0.93 -4.27 17.01
C LYS A 430 -0.15 -5.18 17.98
N TYR A 431 1.09 -5.56 17.64
CA TYR A 431 1.84 -6.55 18.42
C TYR A 431 3.36 -6.33 18.47
N ASN A 432 3.96 -5.42 17.68
CA ASN A 432 5.42 -5.22 17.69
C ASN A 432 5.95 -4.59 18.99
N LYS A 433 5.07 -4.00 19.81
CA LYS A 433 5.38 -3.45 21.15
C LYS A 433 4.99 -4.40 22.28
N LEU A 434 4.41 -5.57 21.99
CA LEU A 434 4.09 -6.59 22.97
C LEU A 434 5.37 -7.37 23.35
N ASN A 435 5.55 -7.65 24.63
CA ASN A 435 6.63 -8.52 25.08
C ASN A 435 6.25 -9.99 24.88
N LEU A 436 6.41 -10.50 23.67
CA LEU A 436 6.11 -11.89 23.34
C LEU A 436 7.30 -12.83 23.57
N GLY A 437 8.50 -12.29 23.83
CA GLY A 437 9.73 -13.06 24.07
C GLY A 437 10.39 -13.57 22.80
N ASP A 438 11.25 -14.58 22.95
CA ASP A 438 12.01 -15.21 21.88
C ASP A 438 11.95 -16.75 21.97
N ILE A 439 12.41 -17.41 20.91
CA ILE A 439 12.62 -18.86 20.84
C ILE A 439 14.07 -19.09 20.45
N ASN A 440 14.91 -19.52 21.39
CA ASN A 440 16.35 -19.75 21.17
C ASN A 440 17.08 -18.51 20.61
N GLY A 441 16.68 -17.31 21.06
CA GLY A 441 17.26 -16.05 20.58
C GLY A 441 16.61 -15.50 19.30
N ILE A 442 15.63 -16.20 18.70
CA ILE A 442 14.86 -15.71 17.57
C ILE A 442 13.62 -14.97 18.15
N PRO A 443 13.45 -13.65 17.91
CA PRO A 443 12.27 -12.94 18.35
C PRO A 443 11.00 -13.58 17.81
N ARG A 444 9.92 -13.57 18.60
CA ARG A 444 8.64 -14.12 18.15
C ARG A 444 7.87 -13.20 17.21
N VAL A 445 8.36 -12.00 16.94
CA VAL A 445 7.84 -11.08 15.92
C VAL A 445 8.97 -10.75 14.98
N LEU A 446 8.88 -11.20 13.73
CA LEU A 446 9.83 -10.94 12.67
C LEU A 446 9.22 -9.93 11.70
N ASP A 447 9.58 -8.65 11.87
CA ASP A 447 9.11 -7.55 11.03
C ASP A 447 10.02 -7.40 9.81
N ALA A 448 9.47 -7.73 8.63
CA ALA A 448 10.18 -7.62 7.36
C ALA A 448 10.29 -6.18 6.85
N GLY A 449 9.32 -5.30 7.18
CA GLY A 449 9.35 -3.94 6.68
C GLY A 449 7.98 -3.33 6.35
N GLN A 450 7.93 -2.53 5.29
CA GLN A 450 6.72 -1.88 4.77
C GLN A 450 5.74 -2.91 4.18
N CYS A 451 4.55 -2.47 3.75
CA CYS A 451 3.56 -3.37 3.15
C CYS A 451 4.06 -4.07 1.87
N ASN A 452 4.90 -3.43 1.06
CA ASN A 452 5.57 -4.05 -0.09
C ASN A 452 6.55 -5.17 0.31
N ASP A 453 7.09 -5.15 1.53
CA ASP A 453 7.95 -6.20 2.06
C ASP A 453 7.17 -7.49 2.39
N SER A 454 5.85 -7.53 2.10
CA SER A 454 5.13 -8.79 1.91
C SER A 454 5.79 -9.69 0.86
N TYR A 455 6.54 -9.10 -0.10
CA TYR A 455 7.44 -9.83 -0.99
C TYR A 455 8.46 -10.68 -0.21
N SER A 456 9.11 -10.11 0.79
CA SER A 456 10.03 -10.85 1.67
C SER A 456 9.36 -12.05 2.35
N LEU A 457 8.11 -11.88 2.81
CA LEU A 457 7.37 -12.99 3.44
C LEU A 457 7.08 -14.12 2.44
N ALA A 458 6.74 -13.78 1.19
CA ALA A 458 6.56 -14.77 0.12
C ALA A 458 7.87 -15.49 -0.23
N VAL A 459 8.99 -14.77 -0.37
CA VAL A 459 10.31 -15.35 -0.63
C VAL A 459 10.74 -16.28 0.50
N ILE A 460 10.52 -15.89 1.76
CA ILE A 460 10.81 -16.74 2.94
C ILE A 460 9.99 -18.03 2.88
N ALA A 461 8.68 -17.94 2.60
CA ALA A 461 7.81 -19.12 2.51
C ALA A 461 8.24 -20.06 1.38
N LEU A 462 8.53 -19.53 0.20
CA LEU A 462 9.02 -20.32 -0.93
C LEU A 462 10.36 -21.00 -0.62
N LYS A 463 11.27 -20.33 0.08
CA LYS A 463 12.55 -20.91 0.49
C LYS A 463 12.38 -21.98 1.56
N LEU A 464 11.50 -21.79 2.53
CA LEU A 464 11.17 -22.82 3.52
C LEU A 464 10.57 -24.06 2.83
N LYS A 465 9.66 -23.87 1.86
CA LYS A 465 9.13 -24.97 1.04
C LYS A 465 10.26 -25.78 0.39
N GLU A 466 11.23 -25.11 -0.26
CA GLU A 466 12.38 -25.75 -0.89
C GLU A 466 13.25 -26.52 0.12
N VAL A 467 13.59 -25.88 1.24
CA VAL A 467 14.47 -26.47 2.28
C VAL A 467 13.82 -27.69 2.96
N PHE A 468 12.51 -27.69 3.12
CA PHE A 468 11.78 -28.83 3.68
C PHE A 468 11.41 -29.89 2.64
N GLY A 469 11.71 -29.65 1.35
CA GLY A 469 11.43 -30.58 0.25
C GLY A 469 9.95 -30.81 0.03
N LEU A 470 9.12 -29.78 0.22
CA LEU A 470 7.67 -29.83 0.05
C LEU A 470 7.27 -29.51 -1.40
N ASP A 471 6.25 -30.19 -1.91
CA ASP A 471 5.72 -29.94 -3.26
C ASP A 471 4.71 -28.79 -3.28
N ASP A 472 3.93 -28.63 -2.22
CA ASP A 472 2.92 -27.55 -2.08
C ASP A 472 3.33 -26.57 -0.97
N ILE A 473 3.19 -25.26 -1.24
CA ILE A 473 3.43 -24.19 -0.25
C ILE A 473 2.47 -24.29 0.95
N ASN A 474 1.30 -24.88 0.73
CA ASN A 474 0.26 -25.06 1.75
C ASN A 474 0.57 -26.18 2.75
N ASP A 475 1.60 -27.01 2.48
CA ASP A 475 2.09 -28.02 3.42
C ASP A 475 3.04 -27.42 4.49
N LEU A 476 3.46 -26.15 4.32
CA LEU A 476 4.21 -25.44 5.33
C LEU A 476 3.38 -25.21 6.60
N PRO A 477 4.00 -25.22 7.79
CA PRO A 477 3.31 -24.92 9.05
C PRO A 477 3.05 -23.40 9.20
N ILE A 478 2.44 -22.79 8.18
CA ILE A 478 2.13 -21.37 8.12
C ILE A 478 0.63 -21.15 8.18
N ILE A 479 0.20 -20.24 9.03
CA ILE A 479 -1.17 -19.73 9.12
C ILE A 479 -1.17 -18.32 8.54
N TYR A 480 -2.15 -18.00 7.70
CA TYR A 480 -2.31 -16.67 7.12
C TYR A 480 -3.51 -15.96 7.77
N ASN A 481 -3.23 -14.99 8.64
CA ASN A 481 -4.22 -14.17 9.34
C ASN A 481 -3.97 -12.69 9.01
N ILE A 482 -4.50 -12.26 7.86
CA ILE A 482 -4.14 -11.02 7.19
C ILE A 482 -5.10 -9.90 7.55
N SER A 483 -4.56 -8.74 7.92
CA SER A 483 -5.32 -7.50 8.11
C SER A 483 -5.26 -6.66 6.82
N TRP A 484 -6.40 -6.22 6.30
CA TRP A 484 -6.43 -5.38 5.12
C TRP A 484 -7.15 -4.05 5.35
N TYR A 485 -6.84 -3.05 4.53
CA TYR A 485 -7.50 -1.75 4.58
C TYR A 485 -7.68 -1.13 3.19
N GLU A 486 -6.64 -1.07 2.37
CA GLU A 486 -6.64 -0.35 1.09
C GLU A 486 -6.02 -1.18 -0.05
N GLN A 487 -5.85 -0.57 -1.23
CA GLN A 487 -5.63 -1.26 -2.49
C GLN A 487 -4.27 -1.97 -2.60
N LYS A 488 -3.25 -1.53 -1.84
CA LYS A 488 -1.99 -2.28 -1.77
C LYS A 488 -2.17 -3.65 -1.10
N ALA A 489 -3.10 -3.77 -0.15
CA ALA A 489 -3.45 -5.08 0.39
C ALA A 489 -4.19 -5.97 -0.63
N VAL A 490 -4.93 -5.36 -1.57
CA VAL A 490 -5.61 -6.13 -2.65
C VAL A 490 -4.59 -6.77 -3.59
N ILE A 491 -3.57 -6.02 -4.04
CA ILE A 491 -2.53 -6.61 -4.90
C ILE A 491 -1.71 -7.67 -4.17
N VAL A 492 -1.43 -7.50 -2.88
CA VAL A 492 -0.75 -8.52 -2.07
C VAL A 492 -1.60 -9.80 -1.97
N LEU A 493 -2.91 -9.67 -1.74
CA LEU A 493 -3.83 -10.82 -1.73
C LEU A 493 -3.79 -11.55 -3.08
N LEU A 494 -3.97 -10.82 -4.20
CA LEU A 494 -3.92 -11.41 -5.53
C LEU A 494 -2.57 -12.09 -5.82
N ALA A 495 -1.46 -11.50 -5.35
CA ALA A 495 -0.12 -12.09 -5.45
C ALA A 495 -0.04 -13.43 -4.70
N LEU A 496 -0.55 -13.51 -3.48
CA LEU A 496 -0.58 -14.76 -2.71
C LEU A 496 -1.42 -15.83 -3.42
N LEU A 497 -2.60 -15.46 -3.97
CA LEU A 497 -3.44 -16.38 -4.72
C LEU A 497 -2.74 -16.88 -5.99
N SER A 498 -2.03 -16.02 -6.71
CA SER A 498 -1.26 -16.40 -7.91
C SER A 498 -0.09 -17.35 -7.60
N LEU A 499 0.46 -17.30 -6.39
CA LEU A 499 1.47 -18.24 -5.88
C LEU A 499 0.86 -19.55 -5.36
N GLY A 500 -0.45 -19.72 -5.42
CA GLY A 500 -1.16 -20.90 -4.98
C GLY A 500 -1.40 -20.97 -3.46
N VAL A 501 -1.20 -19.89 -2.73
CA VAL A 501 -1.47 -19.83 -1.28
C VAL A 501 -2.98 -19.96 -1.03
N LYS A 502 -3.36 -20.79 -0.07
CA LYS A 502 -4.74 -21.10 0.32
C LYS A 502 -4.97 -20.85 1.81
N ASN A 503 -6.25 -20.93 2.20
CA ASN A 503 -6.69 -20.83 3.60
C ASN A 503 -6.27 -19.52 4.26
N ILE A 504 -6.41 -18.39 3.54
CA ILE A 504 -6.13 -17.05 4.05
C ILE A 504 -7.35 -16.55 4.82
N HIS A 505 -7.17 -16.24 6.10
CA HIS A 505 -8.14 -15.53 6.92
C HIS A 505 -7.91 -14.02 6.79
N LEU A 506 -8.94 -13.32 6.34
CA LEU A 506 -8.88 -11.90 5.98
C LEU A 506 -9.79 -11.07 6.87
N GLY A 507 -9.24 -10.09 7.52
CA GLY A 507 -10.00 -9.27 8.46
C GLY A 507 -9.70 -7.78 8.41
N PRO A 508 -10.51 -6.99 9.16
CA PRO A 508 -11.60 -7.40 10.06
C PRO A 508 -12.90 -7.79 9.35
N THR A 509 -13.04 -7.55 8.05
CA THR A 509 -14.17 -7.96 7.21
C THR A 509 -13.66 -8.41 5.85
N LEU A 510 -14.44 -9.20 5.13
CA LEU A 510 -14.19 -9.43 3.71
C LEU A 510 -14.42 -8.12 2.91
N PRO A 511 -13.79 -7.96 1.75
CA PRO A 511 -13.97 -6.78 0.92
C PRO A 511 -15.41 -6.59 0.44
N ALA A 512 -15.95 -5.38 0.66
CA ALA A 512 -17.32 -5.02 0.25
C ALA A 512 -17.55 -5.03 -1.27
N PHE A 513 -16.48 -4.98 -2.06
CA PHE A 513 -16.55 -5.03 -3.52
C PHE A 513 -16.64 -6.46 -4.07
N LEU A 514 -16.57 -7.48 -3.24
CA LEU A 514 -16.80 -8.86 -3.65
C LEU A 514 -18.31 -9.15 -3.66
N SER A 515 -18.86 -9.46 -4.82
CA SER A 515 -20.22 -9.98 -4.91
C SER A 515 -20.33 -11.34 -4.22
N PRO A 516 -21.53 -11.79 -3.85
CA PRO A 516 -21.70 -13.11 -3.24
C PRO A 516 -21.10 -14.26 -4.08
N ASN A 517 -21.27 -14.20 -5.41
CA ASN A 517 -20.74 -15.24 -6.30
C ASN A 517 -19.22 -15.18 -6.42
N VAL A 518 -18.62 -13.99 -6.52
CA VAL A 518 -17.16 -13.82 -6.56
C VAL A 518 -16.55 -14.21 -5.20
N ALA A 519 -17.19 -13.88 -4.09
CA ALA A 519 -16.74 -14.33 -2.77
C ALA A 519 -16.80 -15.87 -2.66
N ALA A 520 -17.89 -16.49 -3.11
CA ALA A 520 -18.02 -17.96 -3.14
C ALA A 520 -16.91 -18.61 -3.98
N LEU A 521 -16.60 -18.06 -5.15
CA LEU A 521 -15.50 -18.54 -6.00
C LEU A 521 -14.14 -18.50 -5.30
N LEU A 522 -13.85 -17.42 -4.56
CA LEU A 522 -12.60 -17.29 -3.80
C LEU A 522 -12.56 -18.27 -2.61
N ILE A 523 -13.68 -18.50 -1.94
CA ILE A 523 -13.80 -19.47 -0.86
C ILE A 523 -13.59 -20.91 -1.39
N GLU A 524 -14.26 -21.29 -2.46
CA GLU A 524 -14.18 -22.64 -3.02
C GLU A 524 -12.80 -22.97 -3.59
N ASN A 525 -12.17 -22.04 -4.31
CA ASN A 525 -10.89 -22.29 -4.97
C ASN A 525 -9.68 -22.12 -4.08
N PHE A 526 -9.76 -21.18 -3.11
CA PHE A 526 -8.60 -20.76 -2.32
C PHE A 526 -8.79 -20.87 -0.81
N GLY A 527 -9.97 -21.22 -0.33
CA GLY A 527 -10.25 -21.31 1.10
C GLY A 527 -10.19 -19.96 1.81
N ILE A 528 -10.50 -18.85 1.11
CA ILE A 528 -10.55 -17.53 1.74
C ILE A 528 -11.65 -17.51 2.80
N ALA A 529 -11.34 -17.04 4.00
CA ALA A 529 -12.31 -16.91 5.09
C ALA A 529 -12.18 -15.54 5.77
N GLY A 530 -13.24 -15.13 6.48
CA GLY A 530 -13.14 -14.02 7.42
C GLY A 530 -12.50 -14.47 8.74
N ILE A 531 -12.01 -13.52 9.54
CA ILE A 531 -11.67 -13.79 10.94
C ILE A 531 -12.97 -13.96 11.77
N ASP A 532 -12.88 -14.72 12.86
CA ASP A 532 -13.95 -14.91 13.83
C ASP A 532 -13.51 -14.37 15.23
N THR A 533 -13.97 -14.93 16.31
CA THR A 533 -13.43 -14.60 17.63
C THR A 533 -12.04 -15.20 17.81
N VAL A 534 -11.26 -14.61 18.71
CA VAL A 534 -9.91 -15.14 19.00
C VAL A 534 -9.97 -16.59 19.46
N GLU A 535 -10.97 -16.93 20.26
CA GLU A 535 -11.17 -18.29 20.79
C GLU A 535 -11.45 -19.29 19.65
N ASN A 536 -12.36 -18.95 18.72
CA ASN A 536 -12.72 -19.81 17.60
C ASN A 536 -11.56 -20.00 16.64
N ASP A 537 -10.84 -18.92 16.34
CA ASP A 537 -9.68 -18.99 15.44
C ASP A 537 -8.49 -19.70 16.09
N MET A 538 -8.30 -19.57 17.41
CA MET A 538 -7.30 -20.36 18.16
C MET A 538 -7.64 -21.85 18.15
N GLU A 539 -8.91 -22.23 18.31
CA GLU A 539 -9.33 -23.63 18.19
C GLU A 539 -9.11 -24.14 16.76
N LEU A 540 -9.50 -23.36 15.75
CA LEU A 540 -9.34 -23.71 14.34
C LEU A 540 -7.87 -23.95 13.97
N PHE A 541 -6.98 -23.05 14.35
CA PHE A 541 -5.59 -23.08 13.92
C PHE A 541 -4.69 -23.98 14.78
N PHE A 542 -5.02 -24.15 16.07
CA PHE A 542 -4.15 -24.83 17.03
C PHE A 542 -4.83 -26.00 17.75
N GLY A 543 -6.15 -26.19 17.62
CA GLY A 543 -6.90 -27.23 18.34
C GLY A 543 -6.98 -26.97 19.84
N LYS A 544 -7.09 -25.71 20.23
CA LYS A 544 -7.06 -25.30 21.65
C LYS A 544 -8.24 -24.43 22.01
#